data_76a8bfb3c044de411ee689ce797219e7
#
_entry.id   76a8bfb3c044de411ee689ce797219e7
#
_cell.length_a   1.000
_cell.length_b   1.000
_cell.length_c   1.000
_cell.angle_alpha   90.00
_cell.angle_beta   90.00
_cell.angle_gamma   90.00
#
_symmetry.space_group_name_H-M   'P 1'
#
loop_
_entity.id
_entity.type
_entity.pdbx_description
1 polymer ?
#
loop_
_entity_poly.entity_id
_entity_poly.type
_entity_poly.pdbx_seq_one_letter_code
_entity_poly.pdbx_strand_id
1 'polypeptide(L)'
;MLNFIIPFIILIVVVVFIHEYGHYYFAKKYGVGVTDFSIGFGKEIFGWNDKSGTRWKICLIPLGGYVKFFGDRNVFSQSDQEALIKKYNEKEREKLFILKPLYQRSIIVAAGPIANFILAVVIFLFIYMFVGKDFTPAVINE
;
A
#
# COMPACT_ATOMS: atom_id res chain seq x y z
N MET A 1 -12.94 6.98 25.90
CA MET A 1 -12.53 5.84 25.04
C MET A 1 -12.74 6.13 23.55
N LEU A 2 -13.93 6.53 23.10
CA LEU A 2 -14.15 6.86 21.66
C LEU A 2 -13.20 7.94 21.12
N ASN A 3 -12.86 8.93 21.94
CA ASN A 3 -11.97 10.05 21.52
C ASN A 3 -10.54 9.61 21.14
N PHE A 4 -10.12 8.41 21.53
CA PHE A 4 -8.83 7.83 21.12
C PHE A 4 -8.97 6.80 20.01
N ILE A 5 -10.08 6.05 19.99
CA ILE A 5 -10.30 4.99 19.00
C ILE A 5 -10.49 5.57 17.60
N ILE A 6 -11.30 6.63 17.46
CA ILE A 6 -11.57 7.24 16.15
C ILE A 6 -10.31 7.81 15.50
N PRO A 7 -9.50 8.68 16.17
CA PRO A 7 -8.25 9.15 15.59
C PRO A 7 -7.26 8.03 15.26
N PHE A 8 -7.20 6.99 16.09
CA PHE A 8 -6.36 5.82 15.86
C PHE A 8 -6.73 5.06 14.60
N ILE A 9 -8.03 4.81 14.39
CA ILE A 9 -8.53 4.15 13.17
C ILE A 9 -8.23 5.00 11.94
N ILE A 10 -8.48 6.31 12.01
CA ILE A 10 -8.18 7.23 10.90
C ILE A 10 -6.68 7.17 10.56
N LEU A 11 -5.80 7.22 11.57
CA LEU A 11 -4.36 7.14 11.37
C LEU A 11 -3.96 5.83 10.68
N ILE A 12 -4.48 4.69 11.15
CA ILE A 12 -4.19 3.39 10.54
C ILE A 12 -4.66 3.36 9.09
N VAL A 13 -5.86 3.82 8.79
CA VAL A 13 -6.40 3.84 7.42
C VAL A 13 -5.52 4.68 6.50
N VAL A 14 -5.06 5.86 6.94
CA VAL A 14 -4.16 6.71 6.15
C VAL A 14 -2.81 6.03 5.91
N VAL A 15 -2.19 5.48 6.96
CA VAL A 15 -0.90 4.79 6.86
C VAL A 15 -0.98 3.58 5.94
N VAL A 16 -2.03 2.76 6.08
CA VAL A 16 -2.27 1.60 5.23
C VAL A 16 -2.52 2.03 3.78
N PHE A 17 -3.36 3.03 3.56
CA PHE A 17 -3.62 3.55 2.21
C PHE A 17 -2.33 3.97 1.50
N ILE A 18 -1.49 4.76 2.15
CA ILE A 18 -0.21 5.24 1.59
C ILE A 18 0.74 4.09 1.31
N HIS A 19 0.79 3.10 2.22
CA HIS A 19 1.58 1.88 2.05
C HIS A 19 1.17 1.10 0.81
N GLU A 20 -0.10 0.74 0.70
CA GLU A 20 -0.64 -0.02 -0.44
C GLU A 20 -0.55 0.79 -1.74
N TYR A 21 -0.74 2.11 -1.66
CA TYR A 21 -0.60 2.98 -2.82
C TYR A 21 0.84 3.01 -3.36
N GLY A 22 1.84 2.91 -2.49
CA GLY A 22 3.24 2.75 -2.89
C GLY A 22 3.45 1.52 -3.78
N HIS A 23 2.95 0.36 -3.35
CA HIS A 23 2.99 -0.87 -4.14
C HIS A 23 2.24 -0.74 -5.47
N TYR A 24 1.02 -0.21 -5.41
CA TYR A 24 0.17 0.02 -6.59
C TYR A 24 0.83 0.92 -7.62
N TYR A 25 1.36 2.06 -7.19
CA TYR A 25 1.98 3.05 -8.09
C TYR A 25 3.15 2.45 -8.88
N PHE A 26 4.08 1.80 -8.19
CA PHE A 26 5.24 1.20 -8.87
C PHE A 26 4.87 -0.04 -9.68
N ALA A 27 3.89 -0.84 -9.26
CA ALA A 27 3.36 -1.93 -10.05
C ALA A 27 2.81 -1.41 -11.40
N LYS A 28 1.98 -0.38 -11.38
CA LYS A 28 1.46 0.26 -12.59
C LYS A 28 2.57 0.84 -13.46
N LYS A 29 3.53 1.53 -12.85
CA LYS A 29 4.68 2.13 -13.55
C LYS A 29 5.50 1.10 -14.32
N TYR A 30 5.66 -0.11 -13.78
CA TYR A 30 6.38 -1.20 -14.43
C TYR A 30 5.48 -2.13 -15.27
N GLY A 31 4.23 -1.75 -15.49
CA GLY A 31 3.29 -2.51 -16.32
C GLY A 31 2.86 -3.83 -15.68
N VAL A 32 2.91 -3.94 -14.35
CA VAL A 32 2.31 -5.05 -13.63
C VAL A 32 0.81 -4.85 -13.56
N GLY A 33 0.03 -5.89 -13.89
CA GLY A 33 -1.41 -5.85 -13.74
C GLY A 33 -1.81 -5.87 -12.27
N VAL A 34 -2.70 -4.98 -11.87
CA VAL A 34 -3.29 -4.97 -10.52
C VAL A 34 -4.77 -5.26 -10.65
N THR A 35 -5.23 -6.32 -10.00
CA THR A 35 -6.64 -6.73 -10.02
C THR A 35 -7.44 -6.08 -8.90
N ASP A 36 -6.87 -6.02 -7.70
CA ASP A 36 -7.54 -5.48 -6.53
C ASP A 36 -6.62 -4.55 -5.74
N PHE A 37 -7.21 -3.45 -5.27
CA PHE A 37 -6.64 -2.54 -4.28
C PHE A 37 -7.62 -2.45 -3.11
N SER A 38 -7.24 -2.92 -1.94
CA SER A 38 -8.13 -2.97 -0.79
C SER A 38 -7.58 -2.23 0.40
N ILE A 39 -8.44 -1.41 1.02
CA ILE A 39 -8.24 -0.87 2.37
C ILE A 39 -9.09 -1.70 3.31
N GLY A 40 -8.45 -2.37 4.25
CA GLY A 40 -9.09 -3.30 5.16
C GLY A 40 -9.20 -4.72 4.62
N PHE A 41 -9.69 -5.59 5.48
CA PHE A 41 -9.94 -7.01 5.22
C PHE A 41 -11.41 -7.37 5.41
N GLY A 42 -11.79 -8.56 4.96
CA GLY A 42 -13.12 -9.13 5.15
C GLY A 42 -14.11 -8.67 4.08
N LYS A 43 -15.38 -8.48 4.48
CA LYS A 43 -16.46 -8.16 3.55
C LYS A 43 -16.30 -6.75 2.98
N GLU A 44 -16.41 -6.64 1.65
CA GLU A 44 -16.44 -5.36 0.95
C GLU A 44 -17.69 -4.56 1.36
N ILE A 45 -17.50 -3.32 1.82
CA ILE A 45 -18.58 -2.38 2.14
C ILE A 45 -18.86 -1.50 0.92
N PHE A 46 -17.78 -1.02 0.29
CA PHE A 46 -17.86 -0.13 -0.86
C PHE A 46 -16.71 -0.44 -1.83
N GLY A 47 -16.99 -0.36 -3.13
CA GLY A 47 -15.94 -0.55 -4.14
C GLY A 47 -16.37 -0.09 -5.53
N TRP A 48 -15.35 0.24 -6.34
CA TRP A 48 -15.53 0.64 -7.73
C TRP A 48 -14.39 0.09 -8.59
N ASN A 49 -14.60 0.03 -9.88
CA ASN A 49 -13.57 -0.33 -10.82
C ASN A 49 -13.00 0.93 -11.47
N ASP A 50 -11.67 1.02 -11.55
CA ASP A 50 -11.02 2.09 -12.28
C ASP A 50 -10.94 1.78 -13.80
N LYS A 51 -10.53 2.76 -14.59
CA LYS A 51 -10.37 2.63 -16.05
C LYS A 51 -9.29 1.60 -16.44
N SER A 52 -8.40 1.24 -15.55
CA SER A 52 -7.32 0.29 -15.78
C SER A 52 -7.69 -1.15 -15.41
N GLY A 53 -8.94 -1.38 -14.98
CA GLY A 53 -9.45 -2.69 -14.59
C GLY A 53 -9.12 -3.10 -13.16
N THR A 54 -8.58 -2.20 -12.35
CA THR A 54 -8.34 -2.45 -10.92
C THR A 54 -9.62 -2.20 -10.13
N ARG A 55 -10.01 -3.17 -9.29
CA ARG A 55 -11.11 -2.99 -8.35
C ARG A 55 -10.60 -2.39 -7.05
N TRP A 56 -11.05 -1.18 -6.75
CA TRP A 56 -10.80 -0.49 -5.49
C TRP A 56 -11.86 -0.87 -4.48
N LYS A 57 -11.46 -1.26 -3.26
CA LYS A 57 -12.34 -1.77 -2.22
C LYS A 57 -12.07 -1.13 -0.87
N ILE A 58 -13.13 -0.89 -0.13
CA ILE A 58 -13.08 -0.57 1.30
C ILE A 58 -13.80 -1.70 2.03
N CYS A 59 -13.08 -2.37 2.92
CA CYS A 59 -13.56 -3.54 3.63
C CYS A 59 -13.87 -3.21 5.11
N LEU A 60 -14.59 -4.12 5.75
CA LEU A 60 -15.16 -3.92 7.08
C LEU A 60 -14.12 -3.73 8.19
N ILE A 61 -12.98 -4.42 8.11
CA ILE A 61 -11.95 -4.41 9.15
C ILE A 61 -10.78 -3.52 8.70
N PRO A 62 -10.67 -2.27 9.18
CA PRO A 62 -9.69 -1.29 8.69
C PRO A 62 -8.29 -1.45 9.31
N LEU A 63 -7.87 -2.67 9.66
CA LEU A 63 -6.60 -2.96 10.32
C LEU A 63 -5.49 -3.38 9.34
N GLY A 64 -5.61 -3.04 8.06
CA GLY A 64 -4.63 -3.39 7.04
C GLY A 64 -5.16 -3.14 5.64
N GLY A 65 -4.48 -3.66 4.63
CA GLY A 65 -4.87 -3.58 3.25
C GLY A 65 -4.13 -4.60 2.42
N TYR A 66 -4.36 -4.60 1.11
CA TYR A 66 -3.59 -5.40 0.18
C TYR A 66 -3.73 -4.90 -1.26
N VAL A 67 -2.68 -5.13 -2.03
CA VAL A 67 -2.67 -5.02 -3.48
C VAL A 67 -2.55 -6.43 -4.06
N LYS A 68 -3.51 -6.85 -4.88
CA LYS A 68 -3.47 -8.14 -5.57
C LYS A 68 -3.02 -7.94 -7.00
N PHE A 69 -1.96 -8.67 -7.38
CA PHE A 69 -1.44 -8.62 -8.73
C PHE A 69 -2.16 -9.59 -9.67
N PHE A 70 -2.10 -9.29 -10.93
CA PHE A 70 -2.62 -10.16 -11.97
C PHE A 70 -1.88 -11.50 -11.98
N GLY A 71 -2.64 -12.59 -11.97
CA GLY A 71 -2.09 -13.95 -11.92
C GLY A 71 -1.96 -14.55 -10.53
N ASP A 72 -2.07 -13.76 -9.45
CA ASP A 72 -2.05 -14.29 -8.10
C ASP A 72 -3.34 -15.02 -7.77
N ARG A 73 -3.24 -16.27 -7.29
CA ARG A 73 -4.40 -17.06 -6.87
C ARG A 73 -5.05 -16.46 -5.63
N ASN A 74 -4.23 -16.14 -4.63
CA ASN A 74 -4.62 -15.52 -3.37
C ASN A 74 -3.64 -14.40 -3.01
N VAL A 75 -4.06 -13.48 -2.14
CA VAL A 75 -3.24 -12.38 -1.64
C VAL A 75 -1.94 -12.86 -0.97
N PHE A 76 -1.93 -14.08 -0.44
CA PHE A 76 -0.83 -14.64 0.36
C PHE A 76 -0.09 -15.82 -0.30
N SER A 77 -0.50 -16.28 -1.49
CA SER A 77 0.15 -17.43 -2.14
C SER A 77 1.00 -16.99 -3.32
N GLN A 78 2.26 -17.41 -3.31
CA GLN A 78 3.12 -17.32 -4.48
C GLN A 78 2.59 -18.28 -5.55
N SER A 79 2.33 -17.73 -6.72
CA SER A 79 1.91 -18.55 -7.87
C SER A 79 3.12 -19.29 -8.45
N ASP A 80 2.92 -20.55 -8.84
CA ASP A 80 3.92 -21.32 -9.53
C ASP A 80 4.21 -20.73 -10.91
N GLN A 81 5.48 -20.35 -11.18
CA GLN A 81 5.89 -19.70 -12.41
C GLN A 81 5.59 -20.54 -13.66
N GLU A 82 5.84 -21.85 -13.58
CA GLU A 82 5.60 -22.74 -14.71
C GLU A 82 4.12 -22.86 -15.05
N ALA A 83 3.26 -22.91 -14.05
CA ALA A 83 1.82 -22.96 -14.24
C ALA A 83 1.29 -21.66 -14.88
N LEU A 84 1.84 -20.51 -14.52
CA LEU A 84 1.47 -19.21 -15.09
C LEU A 84 1.94 -19.07 -16.54
N ILE A 85 3.15 -19.52 -16.86
CA ILE A 85 3.70 -19.51 -18.23
C ILE A 85 2.82 -20.37 -19.16
N LYS A 86 2.35 -21.51 -18.69
CA LYS A 86 1.45 -22.38 -19.48
C LYS A 86 0.05 -21.80 -19.66
N LYS A 87 -0.43 -21.02 -18.68
CA LYS A 87 -1.80 -20.51 -18.62
C LYS A 87 -2.02 -19.24 -19.43
N TYR A 88 -1.03 -18.33 -19.46
CA TYR A 88 -1.17 -16.99 -20.02
C TYR A 88 -0.40 -16.84 -21.35
N ASN A 89 -0.93 -16.03 -22.27
CA ASN A 89 -0.28 -15.68 -23.52
C ASN A 89 0.86 -14.66 -23.29
N GLU A 90 1.70 -14.40 -24.30
CA GLU A 90 2.87 -13.53 -24.18
C GLU A 90 2.53 -12.12 -23.65
N LYS A 91 1.46 -11.49 -24.16
CA LYS A 91 1.03 -10.16 -23.74
C LYS A 91 0.54 -10.12 -22.28
N GLU A 92 -0.07 -11.22 -21.83
CA GLU A 92 -0.53 -11.35 -20.45
C GLU A 92 0.63 -11.64 -19.50
N ARG A 93 1.64 -12.39 -19.96
CA ARG A 93 2.85 -12.67 -19.16
C ARG A 93 3.62 -11.40 -18.81
N GLU A 94 3.64 -10.41 -19.69
CA GLU A 94 4.25 -9.11 -19.40
C GLU A 94 3.62 -8.39 -18.19
N LYS A 95 2.37 -8.69 -17.86
CA LYS A 95 1.66 -8.10 -16.71
C LYS A 95 1.86 -8.86 -15.40
N LEU A 96 2.51 -10.03 -15.44
CA LEU A 96 2.72 -10.86 -14.26
C LEU A 96 3.88 -10.32 -13.41
N PHE A 97 3.60 -10.03 -12.14
CA PHE A 97 4.62 -9.56 -11.18
C PHE A 97 5.82 -10.51 -11.09
N ILE A 98 5.56 -11.82 -11.00
CA ILE A 98 6.60 -12.83 -10.78
C ILE A 98 7.57 -12.97 -11.97
N LEU A 99 7.15 -12.60 -13.18
CA LEU A 99 7.99 -12.65 -14.39
C LEU A 99 8.76 -11.35 -14.64
N LYS A 100 8.55 -10.31 -13.82
CA LYS A 100 9.33 -9.06 -13.90
C LYS A 100 10.77 -9.28 -13.43
N PRO A 101 11.73 -8.49 -13.95
CA PRO A 101 13.11 -8.48 -13.47
C PRO A 101 13.19 -8.25 -11.96
N LEU A 102 14.19 -8.85 -11.31
CA LEU A 102 14.33 -8.80 -9.86
C LEU A 102 14.31 -7.37 -9.30
N TYR A 103 15.01 -6.42 -9.97
CA TYR A 103 15.05 -5.03 -9.51
C TYR A 103 13.65 -4.36 -9.49
N GLN A 104 12.80 -4.65 -10.51
CA GLN A 104 11.44 -4.10 -10.53
C GLN A 104 10.59 -4.67 -9.41
N ARG A 105 10.67 -5.99 -9.19
CA ARG A 105 9.98 -6.65 -8.07
C ARG A 105 10.44 -6.09 -6.72
N SER A 106 11.75 -5.91 -6.54
CA SER A 106 12.30 -5.33 -5.31
C SER A 106 11.82 -3.90 -5.06
N ILE A 107 11.77 -3.06 -6.11
CA ILE A 107 11.25 -1.70 -6.00
C ILE A 107 9.76 -1.71 -5.64
N ILE A 108 8.95 -2.55 -6.30
CA ILE A 108 7.52 -2.66 -5.99
C ILE A 108 7.31 -3.06 -4.53
N VAL A 109 8.06 -4.06 -4.03
CA VAL A 109 7.95 -4.52 -2.63
C VAL A 109 8.43 -3.46 -1.64
N ALA A 110 9.52 -2.76 -1.93
CA ALA A 110 10.05 -1.72 -1.06
C ALA A 110 9.22 -0.42 -1.06
N ALA A 111 8.42 -0.21 -2.11
CA ALA A 111 7.67 1.04 -2.30
C ALA A 111 6.65 1.32 -1.18
N GLY A 112 6.02 0.29 -0.62
CA GLY A 112 5.09 0.45 0.51
C GLY A 112 5.77 1.04 1.75
N PRO A 113 6.78 0.38 2.32
CA PRO A 113 7.53 0.92 3.46
C PRO A 113 8.16 2.30 3.19
N ILE A 114 8.72 2.52 2.00
CA ILE A 114 9.30 3.80 1.60
C ILE A 114 8.24 4.91 1.57
N ALA A 115 7.04 4.63 1.05
CA ALA A 115 5.92 5.57 1.04
C ALA A 115 5.52 5.99 2.45
N ASN A 116 5.47 5.06 3.41
CA ASN A 116 5.20 5.38 4.81
C ASN A 116 6.32 6.20 5.45
N PHE A 117 7.58 5.93 5.11
CA PHE A 117 8.69 6.73 5.57
C PHE A 117 8.62 8.17 5.07
N ILE A 118 8.29 8.36 3.78
CA ILE A 118 8.06 9.70 3.19
C ILE A 118 6.89 10.39 3.89
N LEU A 119 5.77 9.68 4.14
CA LEU A 119 4.63 10.22 4.87
C LEU A 119 5.05 10.73 6.25
N ALA A 120 5.84 9.95 7.01
CA ALA A 120 6.33 10.35 8.32
C ALA A 120 7.16 11.65 8.24
N VAL A 121 8.09 11.74 7.29
CA VAL A 121 8.89 12.96 7.07
C VAL A 121 7.99 14.15 6.77
N VAL A 122 7.01 14.00 5.89
CA VAL A 122 6.05 15.06 5.53
C VAL A 122 5.26 15.52 6.75
N ILE A 123 4.74 14.58 7.55
CA ILE A 123 3.99 14.91 8.78
C ILE A 123 4.87 15.69 9.76
N PHE A 124 6.12 15.26 10.00
CA PHE A 124 7.04 15.98 10.87
C PHE A 124 7.36 17.37 10.36
N LEU A 125 7.57 17.54 9.06
CA LEU A 125 7.79 18.87 8.45
C LEU A 125 6.59 19.78 8.71
N PHE A 126 5.37 19.30 8.52
CA PHE A 126 4.15 20.07 8.81
C PHE A 126 4.05 20.45 10.27
N ILE A 127 4.30 19.51 11.19
CA ILE A 127 4.30 19.80 12.64
C ILE A 127 5.31 20.90 12.98
N TYR A 128 6.55 20.79 12.50
CA TYR A 128 7.57 21.79 12.79
C TYR A 128 7.28 23.16 12.14
N MET A 129 6.64 23.20 10.98
CA MET A 129 6.29 24.45 10.31
C MET A 129 5.14 25.20 11.00
N PHE A 130 4.12 24.46 11.47
CA PHE A 130 2.88 25.09 11.96
C PHE A 130 2.77 25.10 13.50
N VAL A 131 3.29 24.12 14.20
CA VAL A 131 3.24 24.03 15.67
C VAL A 131 4.51 24.62 16.30
N GLY A 132 5.64 24.58 15.58
CA GLY A 132 6.93 25.01 16.09
C GLY A 132 7.56 23.99 17.04
N LYS A 133 8.76 24.32 17.55
CA LYS A 133 9.45 23.52 18.56
C LYS A 133 9.46 24.31 19.89
N ASP A 134 8.80 23.76 20.90
CA ASP A 134 8.91 24.28 22.26
C ASP A 134 10.32 24.00 22.77
N PHE A 135 11.12 25.05 22.86
CA PHE A 135 12.40 25.00 23.57
C PHE A 135 12.11 25.14 25.07
N THR A 136 11.99 24.05 25.78
CA THR A 136 12.06 24.08 27.21
C THR A 136 13.49 24.46 27.59
N PRO A 137 13.73 25.64 28.22
CA PRO A 137 15.08 25.98 28.72
C PRO A 137 15.51 24.92 29.73
N ALA A 138 16.76 24.47 29.64
CA ALA A 138 17.33 23.57 30.61
C ALA A 138 17.35 24.29 31.97
N VAL A 139 16.47 23.89 32.88
CA VAL A 139 16.50 24.39 34.27
C VAL A 139 17.56 23.60 35.00
N ILE A 140 18.71 24.21 35.23
CA ILE A 140 19.74 23.71 36.13
C ILE A 140 19.26 24.07 37.55
N ASN A 141 18.77 23.08 38.30
CA ASN A 141 18.55 23.26 39.74
C ASN A 141 19.90 23.23 40.43
N GLU A 142 20.29 24.36 41.01
CA GLU A 142 21.38 24.46 41.97
C GLU A 142 20.99 23.81 43.30
#